data_71dd51792b69a8803a22ac28c35b901f
#
_entry.id   71dd51792b69a8803a22ac28c35b901f
#
_cell.length_a   1.000
_cell.length_b   1.000
_cell.length_c   1.000
_cell.angle_alpha   90.00
_cell.angle_beta   90.00
_cell.angle_gamma   90.00
#
_symmetry.space_group_name_H-M   'P 1'
#
loop_
_entity.id
_entity.type
_entity.pdbx_description
1 polymer ?
#
loop_
_entity_poly.entity_id
_entity_poly.type
_entity_poly.pdbx_seq_one_letter_code
_entity_poly.pdbx_strand_id
1 'polypeptide(L)'
;MDYNRVTKRLLVMGVMALTILGLGVIAQATTIPSPRDVVLDTSQRVLEALKNQQITVADDPEYFYGLADELIVPHFNFRRMSQRVLGKYWRQATDEQQVDFVNQFRQLLVRTYVTALYKYSAKDITNFLQERIKVLPTNYPPEATRVNVKVLVEGQNGGPPINMILNLYLNKEKTWKVDDIQVEGVSLVTNYRATFYREIRAGGIQGLIDKLVSRNQHAMTMK
;
A
#
# COMPACT_ATOMS: atom_id res chain seq x y z
N MET A 1 -4.63 -79.16 -5.55
CA MET A 1 -4.85 -78.06 -4.54
C MET A 1 -3.81 -76.98 -4.85
N ASP A 2 -4.31 -75.89 -5.52
CA ASP A 2 -3.45 -74.95 -6.27
C ASP A 2 -2.69 -73.99 -5.38
N TYR A 3 -1.49 -74.28 -5.05
CA TYR A 3 -0.53 -73.40 -4.35
C TYR A 3 -0.26 -72.09 -5.15
N ASN A 4 -0.43 -72.15 -6.45
CA ASN A 4 -0.22 -70.98 -7.34
C ASN A 4 -1.31 -69.86 -7.29
N ARG A 5 -2.51 -70.15 -6.75
CA ARG A 5 -3.59 -69.16 -6.64
C ARG A 5 -3.48 -68.30 -5.37
N VAL A 6 -2.91 -68.87 -4.31
CA VAL A 6 -2.75 -68.13 -3.02
C VAL A 6 -1.59 -67.14 -3.09
N THR A 7 -0.46 -67.56 -3.72
CA THR A 7 0.71 -66.69 -3.90
C THR A 7 0.45 -65.50 -4.81
N LYS A 8 -0.35 -65.68 -5.91
CA LYS A 8 -0.74 -64.53 -6.78
C LYS A 8 -1.68 -63.53 -6.08
N ARG A 9 -2.57 -64.00 -5.19
CA ARG A 9 -3.45 -63.10 -4.43
C ARG A 9 -2.73 -62.30 -3.35
N LEU A 10 -1.71 -62.87 -2.73
CA LEU A 10 -0.87 -62.15 -1.75
C LEU A 10 0.09 -61.15 -2.41
N LEU A 11 0.56 -61.42 -3.63
CA LEU A 11 1.41 -60.48 -4.38
C LEU A 11 0.63 -59.26 -4.90
N VAL A 12 -0.64 -59.45 -5.31
CA VAL A 12 -1.51 -58.36 -5.77
C VAL A 12 -1.98 -57.47 -4.61
N MET A 13 -2.22 -58.04 -3.42
CA MET A 13 -2.54 -57.26 -2.23
C MET A 13 -1.36 -56.47 -1.66
N GLY A 14 -0.10 -56.99 -1.82
CA GLY A 14 1.12 -56.30 -1.40
C GLY A 14 1.48 -55.10 -2.28
N VAL A 15 1.16 -55.16 -3.58
CA VAL A 15 1.44 -54.03 -4.52
C VAL A 15 0.41 -52.94 -4.41
N MET A 16 -0.84 -53.25 -4.00
CA MET A 16 -1.92 -52.24 -3.85
C MET A 16 -1.84 -51.46 -2.53
N ALA A 17 -1.07 -51.96 -1.54
CA ALA A 17 -0.86 -51.26 -0.27
C ALA A 17 0.32 -50.27 -0.30
N LEU A 18 1.17 -50.30 -1.35
CA LEU A 18 2.37 -49.45 -1.44
C LEU A 18 2.14 -48.16 -2.30
N THR A 19 0.96 -47.98 -2.89
CA THR A 19 0.66 -46.82 -3.74
C THR A 19 -0.15 -45.73 -3.03
N ILE A 20 -0.43 -45.84 -1.73
CA ILE A 20 -1.21 -44.81 -0.95
C ILE A 20 -0.29 -43.91 -0.10
N LEU A 21 1.03 -44.15 -0.11
CA LEU A 21 1.98 -43.30 0.63
C LEU A 21 2.78 -42.36 -0.30
N GLY A 22 2.11 -41.45 -0.97
CA GLY A 22 2.86 -40.56 -1.89
C GLY A 22 2.19 -39.29 -2.33
N LEU A 23 0.98 -38.98 -1.83
CA LEU A 23 0.41 -37.64 -2.01
C LEU A 23 0.70 -36.81 -0.76
N GLY A 24 1.96 -36.54 -0.53
CA GLY A 24 2.37 -35.43 0.30
C GLY A 24 1.83 -34.16 -0.36
N VAL A 25 0.70 -33.66 0.13
CA VAL A 25 0.28 -32.28 -0.13
C VAL A 25 1.42 -31.42 0.39
N ILE A 26 2.31 -30.99 -0.52
CA ILE A 26 3.25 -29.93 -0.23
C ILE A 26 2.35 -28.71 0.01
N ALA A 27 1.97 -28.48 1.26
CA ALA A 27 1.43 -27.22 1.69
C ALA A 27 2.51 -26.19 1.37
N GLN A 28 2.39 -25.50 0.24
CA GLN A 28 3.20 -24.32 -0.02
C GLN A 28 2.85 -23.33 1.08
N ALA A 29 3.72 -23.26 2.07
CA ALA A 29 3.67 -22.19 3.05
C ALA A 29 3.79 -20.88 2.24
N THR A 30 2.68 -20.17 2.07
CA THR A 30 2.68 -18.82 1.48
C THR A 30 3.48 -17.95 2.44
N THR A 31 4.76 -17.80 2.13
CA THR A 31 5.65 -16.91 2.87
C THR A 31 5.11 -15.48 2.73
N ILE A 32 4.78 -14.86 3.85
CA ILE A 32 4.37 -13.45 3.87
C ILE A 32 5.57 -12.64 3.37
N PRO A 33 5.43 -11.84 2.28
CA PRO A 33 6.53 -11.02 1.79
C PRO A 33 7.02 -10.08 2.90
N SER A 34 8.30 -9.75 2.93
CA SER A 34 8.81 -8.80 3.91
C SER A 34 8.20 -7.40 3.68
N PRO A 35 8.05 -6.56 4.72
CA PRO A 35 7.57 -5.19 4.55
C PRO A 35 8.40 -4.39 3.54
N ARG A 36 9.71 -4.65 3.49
CA ARG A 36 10.62 -4.03 2.52
C ARG A 36 10.31 -4.50 1.10
N ASP A 37 10.08 -5.79 0.92
CA ASP A 37 9.79 -6.35 -0.42
C ASP A 37 8.46 -5.84 -0.96
N VAL A 38 7.45 -5.61 -0.11
CA VAL A 38 6.20 -4.97 -0.52
C VAL A 38 6.45 -3.57 -1.10
N VAL A 39 7.33 -2.78 -0.47
CA VAL A 39 7.68 -1.43 -0.96
C VAL A 39 8.47 -1.52 -2.26
N LEU A 40 9.43 -2.43 -2.36
CA LEU A 40 10.24 -2.64 -3.57
C LEU A 40 9.39 -3.13 -4.74
N ASP A 41 8.54 -4.14 -4.53
CA ASP A 41 7.64 -4.69 -5.55
C ASP A 41 6.69 -3.61 -6.07
N THR A 42 6.08 -2.83 -5.17
CA THR A 42 5.21 -1.72 -5.55
C THR A 42 5.97 -0.71 -6.42
N SER A 43 7.19 -0.33 -6.02
CA SER A 43 8.01 0.60 -6.79
C SER A 43 8.36 0.03 -8.17
N GLN A 44 8.71 -1.25 -8.24
CA GLN A 44 9.02 -1.93 -9.50
C GLN A 44 7.83 -1.98 -10.44
N ARG A 45 6.63 -2.28 -9.93
CA ARG A 45 5.40 -2.30 -10.73
C ARG A 45 5.03 -0.92 -11.28
N VAL A 46 5.24 0.14 -10.48
CA VAL A 46 5.06 1.52 -10.96
C VAL A 46 6.07 1.83 -12.07
N LEU A 47 7.34 1.45 -11.89
CA LEU A 47 8.36 1.61 -12.93
C LEU A 47 8.00 0.90 -14.23
N GLU A 48 7.53 -0.34 -14.15
CA GLU A 48 7.11 -1.12 -15.32
C GLU A 48 5.92 -0.50 -16.04
N ALA A 49 4.92 0.00 -15.29
CA ALA A 49 3.75 0.66 -15.87
C ALA A 49 4.11 1.97 -16.58
N LEU A 50 5.10 2.71 -16.07
CA LEU A 50 5.57 3.95 -16.68
C LEU A 50 6.61 3.75 -17.79
N LYS A 51 7.20 2.56 -17.88
CA LYS A 51 8.19 2.24 -18.90
C LYS A 51 7.57 2.37 -20.29
N ASN A 52 8.24 3.12 -21.16
CA ASN A 52 7.79 3.41 -22.53
C ASN A 52 6.61 4.40 -22.65
N GLN A 53 6.13 5.00 -21.57
CA GLN A 53 5.16 6.09 -21.66
C GLN A 53 5.86 7.41 -22.03
N GLN A 54 5.29 8.12 -23.01
CA GLN A 54 5.80 9.43 -23.45
C GLN A 54 4.82 10.56 -23.12
N ILE A 55 4.11 10.43 -22.00
CA ILE A 55 3.11 11.38 -21.53
C ILE A 55 3.58 12.10 -20.28
N THR A 56 3.08 13.30 -20.04
CA THR A 56 3.23 13.97 -18.75
C THR A 56 2.00 13.74 -17.89
N VAL A 57 2.13 13.99 -16.58
CA VAL A 57 0.95 13.93 -15.68
C VAL A 57 -0.09 14.98 -16.05
N ALA A 58 0.35 16.12 -16.62
CA ALA A 58 -0.55 17.18 -17.07
C ALA A 58 -1.34 16.79 -18.33
N ASP A 59 -0.74 15.97 -19.22
CA ASP A 59 -1.40 15.53 -20.46
C ASP A 59 -2.51 14.51 -20.19
N ASP A 60 -2.27 13.56 -19.27
CA ASP A 60 -3.24 12.54 -18.89
C ASP A 60 -3.24 12.28 -17.37
N PRO A 61 -3.81 13.21 -16.57
CA PRO A 61 -3.89 13.02 -15.13
C PRO A 61 -4.68 11.77 -14.72
N GLU A 62 -5.70 11.39 -15.47
CA GLU A 62 -6.57 10.25 -15.15
C GLU A 62 -5.80 8.92 -15.23
N TYR A 63 -4.89 8.79 -16.20
CA TYR A 63 -3.98 7.64 -16.26
C TYR A 63 -3.15 7.51 -14.97
N PHE A 64 -2.56 8.60 -14.49
CA PHE A 64 -1.74 8.59 -13.28
C PHE A 64 -2.57 8.39 -12.00
N TYR A 65 -3.81 8.89 -11.96
CA TYR A 65 -4.74 8.58 -10.87
C TYR A 65 -5.11 7.10 -10.88
N GLY A 66 -5.44 6.53 -12.04
CA GLY A 66 -5.72 5.10 -12.20
C GLY A 66 -4.54 4.23 -11.78
N LEU A 67 -3.33 4.60 -12.19
CA LEU A 67 -2.10 3.91 -11.80
C LEU A 67 -1.87 3.93 -10.27
N ALA A 68 -2.09 5.08 -9.65
CA ALA A 68 -2.00 5.20 -8.20
C ALA A 68 -3.07 4.35 -7.48
N ASP A 69 -4.31 4.36 -7.98
CA ASP A 69 -5.41 3.57 -7.43
C ASP A 69 -5.18 2.06 -7.58
N GLU A 70 -4.57 1.62 -8.67
CA GLU A 70 -4.29 0.21 -8.92
C GLU A 70 -3.06 -0.29 -8.15
N LEU A 71 -1.95 0.45 -8.19
CA LEU A 71 -0.66 -0.06 -7.71
C LEU A 71 -0.28 0.43 -6.31
N ILE A 72 -0.73 1.61 -5.89
CA ILE A 72 -0.28 2.24 -4.63
C ILE A 72 -1.36 2.15 -3.55
N VAL A 73 -2.57 2.58 -3.86
CA VAL A 73 -3.70 2.65 -2.91
C VAL A 73 -3.98 1.34 -2.18
N PRO A 74 -3.91 0.14 -2.82
CA PRO A 74 -4.15 -1.12 -2.13
C PRO A 74 -3.18 -1.43 -0.99
N HIS A 75 -2.00 -0.83 -0.99
CA HIS A 75 -1.01 -1.00 0.08
C HIS A 75 -1.25 -0.12 1.31
N PHE A 76 -2.22 0.81 1.24
CA PHE A 76 -2.59 1.70 2.34
C PHE A 76 -3.87 1.27 3.05
N ASN A 77 -3.94 1.50 4.35
CA ASN A 77 -5.19 1.38 5.09
C ASN A 77 -5.77 2.77 5.40
N PHE A 78 -6.49 3.33 4.44
CA PHE A 78 -7.08 4.66 4.58
C PHE A 78 -8.10 4.74 5.72
N ARG A 79 -8.85 3.66 6.02
CA ARG A 79 -9.74 3.64 7.19
C ARG A 79 -8.96 3.81 8.49
N ARG A 80 -7.85 3.08 8.66
CA ARG A 80 -7.00 3.19 9.85
C ARG A 80 -6.31 4.55 9.93
N MET A 81 -5.82 5.08 8.80
CA MET A 81 -5.27 6.43 8.72
C MET A 81 -6.33 7.47 9.14
N SER A 82 -7.56 7.37 8.62
CA SER A 82 -8.69 8.24 8.93
C SER A 82 -9.05 8.20 10.42
N GLN A 83 -9.11 7.00 11.01
CA GLN A 83 -9.32 6.84 12.45
C GLN A 83 -8.26 7.59 13.28
N ARG A 84 -7.00 7.48 12.87
CA ARG A 84 -5.89 8.16 13.53
C ARG A 84 -5.92 9.67 13.31
N VAL A 85 -6.31 10.12 12.13
CA VAL A 85 -6.44 11.54 11.79
C VAL A 85 -7.58 12.19 12.56
N LEU A 86 -8.78 11.60 12.56
CA LEU A 86 -9.92 12.14 13.31
C LEU A 86 -9.80 11.94 14.83
N GLY A 87 -9.04 10.95 15.28
CA GLY A 87 -8.80 10.68 16.69
C GLY A 87 -10.10 10.58 17.51
N LYS A 88 -10.29 11.49 18.47
CA LYS A 88 -11.51 11.49 19.31
C LYS A 88 -12.80 11.71 18.50
N TYR A 89 -12.75 12.45 17.42
CA TYR A 89 -13.90 12.74 16.57
C TYR A 89 -14.36 11.53 15.75
N TRP A 90 -13.50 10.51 15.55
CA TRP A 90 -13.90 9.29 14.85
C TRP A 90 -15.10 8.60 15.51
N ARG A 91 -15.13 8.55 16.85
CA ARG A 91 -16.24 7.94 17.61
C ARG A 91 -17.49 8.82 17.69
N GLN A 92 -17.38 10.09 17.33
CA GLN A 92 -18.50 11.04 17.28
C GLN A 92 -19.12 11.11 15.88
N ALA A 93 -18.39 10.65 14.86
CA ALA A 93 -18.88 10.57 13.49
C ALA A 93 -19.88 9.40 13.34
N THR A 94 -20.95 9.63 12.56
CA THR A 94 -21.84 8.55 12.12
C THR A 94 -21.09 7.59 11.21
N ASP A 95 -21.65 6.38 11.00
CA ASP A 95 -21.03 5.39 10.09
C ASP A 95 -20.92 5.95 8.65
N GLU A 96 -21.92 6.71 8.19
CA GLU A 96 -21.93 7.39 6.91
C GLU A 96 -20.78 8.42 6.84
N GLN A 97 -20.69 9.30 7.83
CA GLN A 97 -19.60 10.30 7.91
C GLN A 97 -18.21 9.66 7.96
N GLN A 98 -18.07 8.49 8.62
CA GLN A 98 -16.81 7.76 8.62
C GLN A 98 -16.46 7.26 7.22
N VAL A 99 -17.42 6.70 6.48
CA VAL A 99 -17.21 6.22 5.11
C VAL A 99 -16.87 7.39 4.19
N ASP A 100 -17.64 8.47 4.25
CA ASP A 100 -17.42 9.68 3.44
C ASP A 100 -16.05 10.29 3.72
N PHE A 101 -15.69 10.45 4.99
CA PHE A 101 -14.39 10.99 5.35
C PHE A 101 -13.25 10.11 4.82
N VAL A 102 -13.32 8.79 4.94
CA VAL A 102 -12.31 7.87 4.40
C VAL A 102 -12.14 8.07 2.90
N ASN A 103 -13.23 8.14 2.16
CA ASN A 103 -13.23 8.33 0.71
C ASN A 103 -12.65 9.70 0.33
N GLN A 104 -13.08 10.76 0.98
CA GLN A 104 -12.60 12.11 0.69
C GLN A 104 -11.15 12.32 1.09
N PHE A 105 -10.72 11.75 2.21
CA PHE A 105 -9.33 11.80 2.64
C PHE A 105 -8.40 11.02 1.70
N ARG A 106 -8.81 9.83 1.24
CA ARG A 106 -8.09 9.08 0.21
C ARG A 106 -7.94 9.93 -1.06
N GLN A 107 -9.03 10.46 -1.59
CA GLN A 107 -9.01 11.31 -2.79
C GLN A 107 -8.11 12.53 -2.62
N LEU A 108 -8.18 13.22 -1.48
CA LEU A 108 -7.31 14.34 -1.16
C LEU A 108 -5.84 13.96 -1.27
N LEU A 109 -5.43 12.83 -0.67
CA LEU A 109 -4.04 12.38 -0.69
C LEU A 109 -3.59 12.00 -2.10
N VAL A 110 -4.34 11.13 -2.78
CA VAL A 110 -4.00 10.70 -4.15
C VAL A 110 -3.85 11.93 -5.06
N ARG A 111 -4.82 12.84 -5.05
CA ARG A 111 -4.77 14.06 -5.88
C ARG A 111 -3.62 14.97 -5.53
N THR A 112 -3.41 15.23 -4.23
CA THR A 112 -2.33 16.11 -3.79
C THR A 112 -0.98 15.64 -4.31
N TYR A 113 -0.72 14.33 -4.21
CA TYR A 113 0.58 13.79 -4.60
C TYR A 113 0.71 13.57 -6.11
N VAL A 114 -0.35 13.16 -6.82
CA VAL A 114 -0.33 13.06 -8.29
C VAL A 114 -0.21 14.46 -8.91
N THR A 115 -0.98 15.43 -8.43
CA THR A 115 -0.90 16.82 -8.95
C THR A 115 0.48 17.45 -8.73
N ALA A 116 1.17 17.11 -7.65
CA ALA A 116 2.55 17.56 -7.43
C ALA A 116 3.52 17.11 -8.54
N LEU A 117 3.12 16.11 -9.31
CA LEU A 117 3.92 15.56 -10.42
C LEU A 117 3.54 16.13 -11.80
N TYR A 118 2.61 17.09 -11.90
CA TYR A 118 2.06 17.60 -13.18
C TYR A 118 3.11 18.06 -14.19
N LYS A 119 4.21 18.63 -13.72
CA LYS A 119 5.31 19.09 -14.58
C LYS A 119 6.34 18.02 -14.94
N TYR A 120 6.16 16.80 -14.45
CA TYR A 120 7.06 15.69 -14.70
C TYR A 120 6.50 14.75 -15.73
N SER A 121 7.32 14.30 -16.68
CA SER A 121 6.97 13.23 -17.60
C SER A 121 7.05 11.85 -16.90
N ALA A 122 6.45 10.84 -17.51
CA ALA A 122 6.60 9.46 -17.07
C ALA A 122 8.09 9.05 -17.01
N LYS A 123 8.90 9.52 -17.96
CA LYS A 123 10.36 9.31 -17.99
C LYS A 123 11.06 9.96 -16.80
N ASP A 124 10.69 11.21 -16.44
CA ASP A 124 11.28 11.89 -15.28
C ASP A 124 10.92 11.18 -13.98
N ILE A 125 9.67 10.71 -13.84
CA ILE A 125 9.22 9.93 -12.68
C ILE A 125 10.00 8.60 -12.63
N THR A 126 10.15 7.92 -13.76
CA THR A 126 10.93 6.67 -13.85
C THR A 126 12.38 6.87 -13.41
N ASN A 127 13.06 7.88 -13.95
CA ASN A 127 14.43 8.21 -13.57
C ASN A 127 14.52 8.55 -12.07
N PHE A 128 13.58 9.36 -11.55
CA PHE A 128 13.53 9.69 -10.13
C PHE A 128 13.40 8.45 -9.25
N LEU A 129 12.51 7.52 -9.59
CA LEU A 129 12.30 6.29 -8.82
C LEU A 129 13.53 5.38 -8.86
N GLN A 130 14.21 5.27 -10.01
CA GLN A 130 15.38 4.41 -10.18
C GLN A 130 16.64 4.98 -9.54
N GLU A 131 16.89 6.26 -9.76
CA GLU A 131 18.17 6.88 -9.41
C GLU A 131 18.18 7.46 -8.00
N ARG A 132 17.03 7.89 -7.49
CA ARG A 132 16.97 8.72 -6.28
C ARG A 132 16.26 8.07 -5.10
N ILE A 133 15.48 7.00 -5.30
CA ILE A 133 14.78 6.31 -4.21
C ILE A 133 15.55 5.07 -3.79
N LYS A 134 15.98 5.03 -2.53
CA LYS A 134 16.64 3.88 -1.92
C LYS A 134 15.83 3.35 -0.74
N VAL A 135 15.30 2.13 -0.89
CA VAL A 135 14.65 1.42 0.21
C VAL A 135 15.73 0.73 1.04
N LEU A 136 15.93 1.22 2.25
CA LEU A 136 17.01 0.75 3.11
C LEU A 136 16.72 -0.65 3.69
N PRO A 137 17.75 -1.43 4.01
CA PRO A 137 17.58 -2.69 4.76
C PRO A 137 16.79 -2.45 6.05
N THR A 138 15.89 -3.38 6.37
CA THR A 138 15.01 -3.28 7.54
C THR A 138 15.16 -4.54 8.37
N ASN A 139 15.67 -4.40 9.59
CA ASN A 139 15.76 -5.48 10.55
C ASN A 139 14.55 -5.40 11.51
N TYR A 140 13.87 -6.51 11.70
CA TYR A 140 12.74 -6.65 12.61
C TYR A 140 12.60 -8.10 13.11
N PRO A 141 12.05 -8.33 14.32
CA PRO A 141 11.79 -9.67 14.82
C PRO A 141 10.78 -10.42 13.92
N PRO A 142 10.90 -11.74 13.73
CA PRO A 142 9.99 -12.52 12.87
C PRO A 142 8.50 -12.39 13.24
N GLU A 143 8.20 -12.20 14.53
CA GLU A 143 6.86 -12.02 15.07
C GLU A 143 6.34 -10.57 14.99
N ALA A 144 7.13 -9.64 14.46
CA ALA A 144 6.75 -8.23 14.39
C ALA A 144 5.48 -8.06 13.56
N THR A 145 4.51 -7.37 14.15
CA THR A 145 3.27 -6.96 13.48
C THR A 145 3.28 -5.49 13.07
N ARG A 146 4.35 -4.77 13.38
CA ARG A 146 4.60 -3.38 12.98
C ARG A 146 6.06 -3.20 12.63
N VAL A 147 6.32 -2.58 11.49
CA VAL A 147 7.67 -2.36 10.95
C VAL A 147 7.75 -0.98 10.30
N ASN A 148 8.86 -0.31 10.52
CA ASN A 148 9.17 0.96 9.89
C ASN A 148 10.16 0.72 8.74
N VAL A 149 9.70 0.85 7.50
CA VAL A 149 10.57 0.77 6.34
C VAL A 149 11.10 2.17 6.03
N LYS A 150 12.43 2.29 6.08
CA LYS A 150 13.12 3.56 5.78
C LYS A 150 13.37 3.68 4.29
N VAL A 151 13.03 4.83 3.74
CA VAL A 151 13.28 5.19 2.35
C VAL A 151 14.09 6.48 2.33
N LEU A 152 15.19 6.47 1.62
CA LEU A 152 16.01 7.64 1.39
C LEU A 152 15.72 8.17 -0.01
N VAL A 153 15.39 9.44 -0.11
CA VAL A 153 15.22 10.16 -1.39
C VAL A 153 16.44 11.06 -1.57
N GLU A 154 17.30 10.75 -2.52
CA GLU A 154 18.51 11.55 -2.76
C GLU A 154 18.18 12.96 -3.23
N GLY A 155 18.86 13.94 -2.69
CA GLY A 155 18.69 15.35 -3.02
C GLY A 155 19.02 15.65 -4.49
N GLN A 156 18.42 16.70 -5.06
CA GLN A 156 18.80 17.20 -6.38
C GLN A 156 20.15 17.93 -6.29
N ASN A 157 20.99 17.77 -7.33
CA ASN A 157 22.26 18.51 -7.48
C ASN A 157 23.17 18.42 -6.24
N GLY A 158 23.22 17.25 -5.59
CA GLY A 158 24.03 17.06 -4.38
C GLY A 158 23.44 17.69 -3.11
N GLY A 159 22.19 18.10 -3.13
CA GLY A 159 21.46 18.56 -1.95
C GLY A 159 21.28 17.46 -0.89
N PRO A 160 20.90 17.81 0.34
CA PRO A 160 20.72 16.82 1.40
C PRO A 160 19.62 15.81 1.03
N PRO A 161 19.79 14.53 1.41
CA PRO A 161 18.77 13.52 1.20
C PRO A 161 17.56 13.77 2.10
N ILE A 162 16.37 13.39 1.62
CA ILE A 162 15.12 13.42 2.39
C ILE A 162 14.88 12.04 3.00
N ASN A 163 14.69 12.00 4.31
CA ASN A 163 14.38 10.77 5.03
C ASN A 163 12.89 10.54 5.09
N MET A 164 12.43 9.40 4.59
CA MET A 164 11.05 8.96 4.69
C MET A 164 10.96 7.66 5.50
N ILE A 165 9.90 7.51 6.28
CA ILE A 165 9.58 6.29 7.00
C ILE A 165 8.14 5.89 6.66
N LEU A 166 7.99 4.70 6.08
CA LEU A 166 6.69 4.07 5.88
C LEU A 166 6.39 3.22 7.12
N ASN A 167 5.34 3.54 7.85
CA ASN A 167 4.90 2.77 9.01
C ASN A 167 3.93 1.69 8.53
N LEU A 168 4.41 0.44 8.49
CA LEU A 168 3.61 -0.70 8.08
C LEU A 168 3.12 -1.50 9.28
N TYR A 169 1.96 -2.11 9.13
CA TYR A 169 1.45 -3.11 10.06
C TYR A 169 0.91 -4.32 9.30
N LEU A 170 1.02 -5.49 9.93
CA LEU A 170 0.47 -6.74 9.42
C LEU A 170 -1.02 -6.82 9.80
N ASN A 171 -1.90 -6.86 8.80
CA ASN A 171 -3.34 -6.96 9.03
C ASN A 171 -3.77 -8.40 9.36
N LYS A 172 -5.07 -8.62 9.58
CA LYS A 172 -5.62 -9.94 9.90
C LYS A 172 -5.47 -10.95 8.75
N GLU A 173 -5.48 -10.45 7.52
CA GLU A 173 -5.28 -11.22 6.30
C GLU A 173 -3.80 -11.50 5.99
N LYS A 174 -2.90 -11.25 6.97
CA LYS A 174 -1.45 -11.44 6.83
C LYS A 174 -0.83 -10.65 5.67
N THR A 175 -1.36 -9.47 5.39
CA THR A 175 -0.79 -8.53 4.42
C THR A 175 -0.27 -7.27 5.13
N TRP A 176 0.89 -6.79 4.69
CA TRP A 176 1.44 -5.53 5.19
C TRP A 176 0.69 -4.35 4.58
N LYS A 177 0.26 -3.41 5.44
CA LYS A 177 -0.42 -2.18 5.04
C LYS A 177 0.25 -0.97 5.68
N VAL A 178 0.42 0.08 4.89
CA VAL A 178 0.88 1.39 5.38
C VAL A 178 -0.26 2.08 6.14
N ASP A 179 0.01 2.56 7.36
CA ASP A 179 -0.94 3.35 8.16
C ASP A 179 -0.41 4.74 8.55
N ASP A 180 0.80 5.07 8.13
CA ASP A 180 1.37 6.44 8.21
C ASP A 180 2.62 6.55 7.35
N ILE A 181 2.93 7.77 6.93
CA ILE A 181 4.20 8.14 6.32
C ILE A 181 4.78 9.29 7.14
N GLN A 182 6.07 9.22 7.43
CA GLN A 182 6.82 10.34 8.00
C GLN A 182 7.83 10.85 6.97
N VAL A 183 7.91 12.15 6.83
CA VAL A 183 8.91 12.84 6.00
C VAL A 183 9.67 13.80 6.91
N GLU A 184 10.99 13.64 6.98
CA GLU A 184 11.85 14.42 7.89
C GLU A 184 11.30 14.43 9.34
N GLY A 185 10.83 13.27 9.83
CA GLY A 185 10.25 13.11 11.17
C GLY A 185 8.82 13.62 11.34
N VAL A 186 8.23 14.27 10.33
CA VAL A 186 6.86 14.79 10.40
C VAL A 186 5.87 13.74 9.88
N SER A 187 5.01 13.22 10.77
CA SER A 187 3.95 12.28 10.42
C SER A 187 2.83 12.95 9.62
N LEU A 188 2.47 12.37 8.50
CA LEU A 188 1.37 12.79 7.66
C LEU A 188 0.04 12.74 8.42
N VAL A 189 -0.23 11.66 9.16
CA VAL A 189 -1.41 11.52 10.00
C VAL A 189 -1.49 12.62 11.05
N THR A 190 -0.38 12.92 11.73
CA THR A 190 -0.35 13.98 12.76
C THR A 190 -0.55 15.37 12.17
N ASN A 191 0.06 15.64 11.01
CA ASN A 191 -0.09 16.92 10.31
C ASN A 191 -1.55 17.16 9.89
N TYR A 192 -2.19 16.19 9.25
CA TYR A 192 -3.61 16.29 8.89
C TYR A 192 -4.52 16.36 10.11
N ARG A 193 -4.22 15.63 11.19
CA ARG A 193 -4.98 15.74 12.45
C ARG A 193 -4.99 17.18 12.96
N ALA A 194 -3.85 17.84 13.01
CA ALA A 194 -3.75 19.23 13.49
C ALA A 194 -4.61 20.18 12.63
N THR A 195 -4.58 20.02 11.32
CA THR A 195 -5.38 20.82 10.38
C THR A 195 -6.87 20.53 10.54
N PHE A 196 -7.29 19.27 10.50
CA PHE A 196 -8.70 18.90 10.52
C PHE A 196 -9.36 19.16 11.87
N TYR A 197 -8.63 19.10 12.98
CA TYR A 197 -9.16 19.50 14.29
C TYR A 197 -9.60 20.97 14.32
N ARG A 198 -8.89 21.84 13.61
CA ARG A 198 -9.32 23.27 13.47
C ARG A 198 -10.60 23.36 12.66
N GLU A 199 -10.69 22.63 11.55
CA GLU A 199 -11.88 22.61 10.69
C GLU A 199 -13.10 22.04 11.42
N ILE A 200 -12.94 20.92 12.14
CA ILE A 200 -14.03 20.31 12.92
C ILE A 200 -14.51 21.25 14.02
N ARG A 201 -13.63 21.98 14.69
CA ARG A 201 -14.06 22.97 15.70
C ARG A 201 -14.86 24.11 15.10
N ALA A 202 -14.60 24.48 13.85
CA ALA A 202 -15.29 25.58 13.16
C ALA A 202 -16.63 25.15 12.56
N GLY A 203 -16.73 23.96 11.99
CA GLY A 203 -17.91 23.53 11.22
C GLY A 203 -18.40 22.10 11.49
N GLY A 204 -17.91 21.44 12.54
CA GLY A 204 -18.24 20.04 12.82
C GLY A 204 -17.60 19.07 11.83
N ILE A 205 -17.90 17.77 12.02
CA ILE A 205 -17.38 16.71 11.14
C ILE A 205 -17.93 16.85 9.73
N GLN A 206 -19.23 17.19 9.58
CA GLN A 206 -19.85 17.39 8.28
C GLN A 206 -19.21 18.56 7.54
N GLY A 207 -18.97 19.68 8.20
CA GLY A 207 -18.31 20.82 7.57
C GLY A 207 -16.88 20.53 7.11
N LEU A 208 -16.15 19.64 7.78
CA LEU A 208 -14.87 19.14 7.29
C LEU A 208 -15.06 18.30 6.02
N ILE A 209 -16.02 17.36 6.01
CA ILE A 209 -16.32 16.51 4.84
C ILE A 209 -16.68 17.37 3.64
N ASP A 210 -17.59 18.34 3.80
CA ASP A 210 -18.04 19.24 2.74
C ASP A 210 -16.86 20.04 2.14
N LYS A 211 -15.94 20.51 2.98
CA LYS A 211 -14.70 21.16 2.52
C LYS A 211 -13.79 20.24 1.73
N LEU A 212 -13.67 18.97 2.15
CA LEU A 212 -12.88 17.97 1.42
C LEU A 212 -13.51 17.67 0.06
N VAL A 213 -14.84 17.52 -0.01
CA VAL A 213 -15.59 17.35 -1.27
C VAL A 213 -15.30 18.53 -2.20
N SER A 214 -15.47 19.76 -1.73
CA SER A 214 -15.21 20.96 -2.52
C SER A 214 -13.76 21.01 -3.04
N ARG A 215 -12.76 20.73 -2.19
CA ARG A 215 -11.35 20.69 -2.60
C ARG A 215 -11.09 19.61 -3.66
N ASN A 216 -11.65 18.43 -3.48
CA ASN A 216 -11.48 17.32 -4.42
C ASN A 216 -12.14 17.62 -5.78
N GLN A 217 -13.26 18.33 -5.81
CA GLN A 217 -13.93 18.77 -7.04
C GLN A 217 -13.15 19.86 -7.77
N HIS A 218 -12.66 20.89 -7.05
CA HIS A 218 -11.89 21.97 -7.66
C HIS A 218 -10.58 21.47 -8.30
N ALA A 219 -9.92 20.48 -7.69
CA ALA A 219 -8.72 19.89 -8.27
C ALA A 219 -8.99 19.13 -9.58
N MET A 220 -10.25 18.77 -9.91
CA MET A 220 -10.65 18.18 -11.20
C MET A 220 -10.87 19.23 -12.29
N THR A 221 -11.18 20.47 -11.92
CA THR A 221 -11.54 21.53 -12.87
C THR A 221 -10.37 22.45 -13.25
N MET A 222 -9.25 22.36 -12.55
CA MET A 222 -8.01 23.04 -12.94
C MET A 222 -7.31 22.24 -14.05
N LYS A 223 -7.80 22.41 -15.28
CA LYS A 223 -7.13 22.01 -16.52
C LYS A 223 -6.24 23.12 -17.02
#